data_cdc67f9c6c6b12688e5ddb3dcf04ad1f
#
_entry.id   cdc67f9c6c6b12688e5ddb3dcf04ad1f
#
_cell.length_a   1.000
_cell.length_b   1.000
_cell.length_c   1.000
_cell.angle_alpha   90.00
_cell.angle_beta   90.00
_cell.angle_gamma   90.00
#
_symmetry.space_group_name_H-M   'P 1'
#
loop_
_entity.id
_entity.type
_entity.pdbx_description
1 polymer ?
#
loop_
_entity_poly.entity_id
_entity_poly.type
_entity_poly.pdbx_seq_one_letter_code
_entity_poly.pdbx_strand_id
1 'polypeptide(L)'
;MQITTCSDASGRSVTFSSKKFHATALAGLLPIAHIARSLNLFKAAKEVLSDAVPSKRNTLYSPELMFEQRLLALAARYEDLNDHDELFHDPGFTGALGTANMASSATLCRFENGFDRHSINALNETLLSAFIDADRRLGLLPRIRRKKYRCLFLNVDSTYIKLYGNQEKKSYNGHYQCCCLAPVLCYLHGYPIAVYGAAGTSDARKVLEHYLPRLLKRIQKAFPDYIIVLRADSGFNSNALIETCQKLGAHYIMGFPPIKAAQQAIYSKGLKYAKRKQAKRYTTAGTAAQIIGATDWNAKSWNQSRRVIARKRFDRRTCQLDLRLIQTSIACTKDPAKEGYAGELSLITISDMYEKVYCGRGRMEQWVGEFKTQCFGDRASATKFHANCYRMILAAYCQMLLKIARRLQYFGVRKANRKATQKTVRTFRRDVICVTAAVREMRKKLHLTLPEHLHDRQAFEALFSIRI
;
A
#
# COMPACT_ATOMS: atom_id res chain seq x y z
N MET A 1 13.55 40.96 25.65
CA MET A 1 13.61 39.49 25.55
C MET A 1 13.08 38.93 26.87
N GLN A 2 11.93 38.30 26.86
CA GLN A 2 11.31 37.78 28.11
C GLN A 2 11.97 36.41 28.41
N ILE A 3 12.68 36.32 29.54
CA ILE A 3 13.31 35.08 29.97
C ILE A 3 12.32 34.40 30.92
N THR A 4 11.82 33.25 30.53
CA THR A 4 10.96 32.44 31.39
C THR A 4 11.80 31.39 32.08
N THR A 5 11.78 31.29 33.38
CA THR A 5 12.49 30.30 34.17
C THR A 5 11.50 29.28 34.77
N CYS A 6 11.84 28.01 34.71
CA CYS A 6 11.17 26.94 35.45
C CYS A 6 12.24 26.03 36.08
N SER A 7 11.83 25.10 36.93
CA SER A 7 12.72 24.08 37.47
C SER A 7 12.44 22.72 36.85
N ASP A 8 13.49 21.95 36.58
CA ASP A 8 13.35 20.54 36.20
C ASP A 8 13.00 19.67 37.42
N ALA A 9 12.77 18.38 37.21
CA ALA A 9 12.40 17.44 38.26
C ALA A 9 13.49 17.26 39.35
N SER A 10 14.72 17.67 39.08
CA SER A 10 15.84 17.67 40.06
C SER A 10 16.03 19.02 40.77
N GLY A 11 15.17 20.01 40.49
CA GLY A 11 15.22 21.36 41.08
C GLY A 11 16.21 22.31 40.38
N ARG A 12 16.80 21.94 39.23
CA ARG A 12 17.69 22.84 38.48
C ARG A 12 16.87 23.90 37.75
N SER A 13 17.31 25.14 37.80
CA SER A 13 16.70 26.24 37.05
C SER A 13 16.87 26.00 35.52
N VAL A 14 15.77 26.09 34.79
CA VAL A 14 15.74 26.01 33.33
C VAL A 14 15.43 27.40 32.80
N THR A 15 16.33 27.94 31.97
CA THR A 15 16.17 29.26 31.36
C THR A 15 15.98 29.10 29.83
N PHE A 16 14.95 29.72 29.30
CA PHE A 16 14.70 29.78 27.87
C PHE A 16 15.24 31.09 27.26
N SER A 17 16.02 30.98 26.20
CA SER A 17 16.44 32.15 25.43
C SER A 17 16.16 31.91 23.94
N SER A 18 15.65 32.91 23.23
CA SER A 18 15.53 32.86 21.76
C SER A 18 16.74 33.54 21.14
N LYS A 19 17.53 32.80 20.37
CA LYS A 19 18.54 33.34 19.45
C LYS A 19 18.07 33.05 18.03
N LYS A 20 18.40 33.94 17.05
CA LYS A 20 18.20 33.62 15.63
C LYS A 20 19.04 32.40 15.30
N PHE A 21 18.36 31.27 15.12
CA PHE A 21 18.96 29.99 14.84
C PHE A 21 18.14 29.30 13.75
N HIS A 22 18.78 29.03 12.63
CA HIS A 22 18.12 28.29 11.55
C HIS A 22 18.20 26.80 11.87
N ALA A 23 17.07 26.19 12.13
CA ALA A 23 16.94 24.76 12.40
C ALA A 23 15.79 24.18 11.59
N THR A 24 15.87 22.88 11.33
CA THR A 24 14.78 22.09 10.79
C THR A 24 14.51 20.90 11.69
N ALA A 25 13.25 20.47 11.77
CA ALA A 25 12.88 19.20 12.35
C ALA A 25 12.79 18.08 11.29
N LEU A 26 13.09 18.37 10.02
CA LEU A 26 12.81 17.54 8.85
C LEU A 26 14.06 17.27 8.01
N ALA A 27 15.24 17.18 8.64
CA ALA A 27 16.50 16.99 7.92
C ALA A 27 16.52 15.77 6.99
N GLY A 28 15.84 14.68 7.39
CA GLY A 28 15.72 13.46 6.59
C GLY A 28 14.73 13.53 5.44
N LEU A 29 13.97 14.63 5.30
CA LEU A 29 13.08 14.80 4.15
C LEU A 29 13.85 15.08 2.85
N LEU A 30 15.02 15.71 2.96
CA LEU A 30 15.89 16.00 1.82
C LEU A 30 16.26 14.75 1.01
N PRO A 31 16.83 13.68 1.61
CA PRO A 31 17.11 12.45 0.86
C PRO A 31 15.83 11.73 0.38
N ILE A 32 14.69 11.87 1.06
CA ILE A 32 13.41 11.34 0.57
C ILE A 32 13.01 12.03 -0.74
N ALA A 33 13.08 13.36 -0.78
CA ALA A 33 12.81 14.13 -1.99
C ALA A 33 13.82 13.80 -3.12
N HIS A 34 15.10 13.62 -2.78
CA HIS A 34 16.12 13.19 -3.73
C HIS A 34 15.81 11.82 -4.34
N ILE A 35 15.44 10.82 -3.52
CA ILE A 35 15.00 9.49 -4.01
C ILE A 35 13.83 9.62 -4.98
N ALA A 36 12.82 10.40 -4.63
CA ALA A 36 11.64 10.57 -5.47
C ALA A 36 11.99 11.16 -6.85
N ARG A 37 12.85 12.18 -6.87
CA ARG A 37 13.31 12.82 -8.12
C ARG A 37 14.23 11.91 -8.93
N SER A 38 15.21 11.26 -8.31
CA SER A 38 16.14 10.35 -8.99
C SER A 38 15.42 9.16 -9.64
N LEU A 39 14.33 8.70 -9.05
CA LEU A 39 13.49 7.64 -9.62
C LEU A 39 12.46 8.14 -10.64
N ASN A 40 12.35 9.45 -10.85
CA ASN A 40 11.26 10.05 -11.62
C ASN A 40 9.87 9.60 -11.15
N LEU A 41 9.72 9.40 -9.83
CA LEU A 41 8.51 8.79 -9.25
C LEU A 41 7.24 9.57 -9.56
N PHE A 42 7.35 10.87 -9.78
CA PHE A 42 6.23 11.77 -10.03
C PHE A 42 6.09 12.18 -11.50
N LYS A 43 6.94 11.69 -12.40
CA LYS A 43 6.94 12.12 -13.81
C LYS A 43 5.57 11.97 -14.46
N ALA A 44 5.01 10.76 -14.42
CA ALA A 44 3.69 10.50 -15.02
C ALA A 44 2.56 11.31 -14.35
N ALA A 45 2.65 11.53 -13.02
CA ALA A 45 1.69 12.38 -12.32
C ALA A 45 1.79 13.84 -12.76
N LYS A 46 3.00 14.37 -12.93
CA LYS A 46 3.24 15.73 -13.37
C LYS A 46 2.67 15.99 -14.77
N GLU A 47 2.86 15.08 -15.70
CA GLU A 47 2.28 15.14 -17.05
C GLU A 47 0.75 15.24 -17.01
N VAL A 48 0.09 14.38 -16.20
CA VAL A 48 -1.38 14.43 -16.05
C VAL A 48 -1.85 15.70 -15.33
N LEU A 49 -1.10 16.20 -14.35
CA LEU A 49 -1.47 17.38 -13.58
C LEU A 49 -1.40 18.66 -14.41
N SER A 50 -0.44 18.77 -15.33
CA SER A 50 -0.34 19.89 -16.26
C SER A 50 -1.58 20.00 -17.14
N ASP A 51 -2.10 18.85 -17.59
CA ASP A 51 -3.27 18.80 -18.49
C ASP A 51 -4.59 18.93 -17.75
N ALA A 52 -4.67 18.38 -16.53
CA ALA A 52 -5.92 18.23 -15.79
C ALA A 52 -6.36 19.46 -15.00
N VAL A 53 -5.42 20.31 -14.62
CA VAL A 53 -5.69 21.55 -13.89
C VAL A 53 -5.28 22.70 -14.78
N PRO A 54 -6.23 23.31 -15.54
CA PRO A 54 -5.92 24.43 -16.41
C PRO A 54 -5.20 25.52 -15.61
N SER A 55 -3.96 25.79 -15.95
CA SER A 55 -3.27 26.95 -15.39
C SER A 55 -4.03 28.19 -15.83
N LYS A 56 -4.72 28.82 -14.91
CA LYS A 56 -5.21 30.17 -15.15
C LYS A 56 -3.99 31.02 -15.48
N ARG A 57 -4.10 31.93 -16.44
CA ARG A 57 -3.00 32.79 -16.95
C ARG A 57 -2.10 33.44 -15.88
N ASN A 58 -2.49 33.41 -14.60
CA ASN A 58 -1.81 34.02 -13.46
C ASN A 58 -1.62 33.05 -12.29
N THR A 59 -1.38 31.74 -12.52
CA THR A 59 -1.05 30.83 -11.42
C THR A 59 0.41 30.99 -11.01
N LEU A 60 0.64 31.46 -9.79
CA LEU A 60 1.96 31.63 -9.21
C LEU A 60 2.66 30.27 -8.96
N TYR A 61 1.88 29.20 -8.79
CA TYR A 61 2.38 27.86 -8.45
C TYR A 61 1.89 26.83 -9.46
N SER A 62 2.81 26.00 -9.96
CA SER A 62 2.43 24.94 -10.88
C SER A 62 1.70 23.80 -10.16
N PRO A 63 0.77 23.08 -10.83
CA PRO A 63 0.11 21.89 -10.27
C PRO A 63 1.09 20.83 -9.77
N GLU A 64 2.22 20.67 -10.46
CA GLU A 64 3.27 19.71 -10.11
C GLU A 64 3.96 20.09 -8.79
N LEU A 65 4.23 21.40 -8.59
CA LEU A 65 4.81 21.88 -7.35
C LEU A 65 3.85 21.66 -6.18
N MET A 66 2.57 21.98 -6.36
CA MET A 66 1.55 21.78 -5.34
C MET A 66 1.36 20.29 -4.98
N PHE A 67 1.44 19.41 -5.97
CA PHE A 67 1.43 17.97 -5.74
C PHE A 67 2.65 17.51 -4.93
N GLU A 68 3.86 17.92 -5.32
CA GLU A 68 5.10 17.56 -4.62
C GLU A 68 5.11 18.12 -3.20
N GLN A 69 4.67 19.38 -3.02
CA GLN A 69 4.53 20.02 -1.72
C GLN A 69 3.62 19.22 -0.78
N ARG A 70 2.42 18.85 -1.25
CA ARG A 70 1.50 18.01 -0.46
C ARG A 70 2.06 16.63 -0.13
N LEU A 71 2.74 16.00 -1.07
CA LEU A 71 3.29 14.67 -0.88
C LEU A 71 4.44 14.66 0.13
N LEU A 72 5.36 15.64 0.05
CA LEU A 72 6.45 15.76 1.00
C LEU A 72 5.94 16.08 2.41
N ALA A 73 4.88 16.88 2.53
CA ALA A 73 4.21 17.13 3.81
C ALA A 73 3.65 15.83 4.41
N LEU A 74 2.92 15.02 3.62
CA LEU A 74 2.45 13.70 4.08
C LEU A 74 3.61 12.77 4.48
N ALA A 75 4.72 12.77 3.74
CA ALA A 75 5.90 11.99 4.09
C ALA A 75 6.50 12.45 5.43
N ALA A 76 6.46 13.74 5.73
CA ALA A 76 6.90 14.34 6.98
C ALA A 76 5.87 14.30 8.12
N ARG A 77 4.68 13.72 7.89
CA ARG A 77 3.57 13.58 8.87
C ARG A 77 2.71 14.85 9.05
N TYR A 78 2.65 15.69 8.05
CA TYR A 78 1.77 16.84 8.01
C TYR A 78 0.60 16.55 7.06
N GLU A 79 -0.54 16.16 7.61
CA GLU A 79 -1.69 15.71 6.82
C GLU A 79 -2.65 16.83 6.43
N ASP A 80 -2.74 17.86 7.23
CA ASP A 80 -3.69 18.94 7.03
C ASP A 80 -3.13 20.04 6.12
N LEU A 81 -4.03 20.78 5.49
CA LEU A 81 -3.63 21.90 4.60
C LEU A 81 -3.05 23.06 5.40
N ASN A 82 -3.55 23.30 6.62
CA ASN A 82 -3.10 24.40 7.48
C ASN A 82 -1.64 24.23 7.91
N ASP A 83 -1.16 22.99 8.00
CA ASP A 83 0.24 22.71 8.34
C ASP A 83 1.23 23.38 7.37
N HIS A 84 0.80 23.63 6.12
CA HIS A 84 1.66 24.23 5.10
C HIS A 84 2.03 25.68 5.38
N ASP A 85 1.22 26.39 6.15
CA ASP A 85 1.50 27.76 6.52
C ASP A 85 2.65 27.84 7.56
N GLU A 86 2.86 26.75 8.32
CA GLU A 86 4.02 26.59 9.23
C GLU A 86 5.24 25.99 8.52
N LEU A 87 5.04 25.00 7.64
CA LEU A 87 6.10 24.37 6.86
C LEU A 87 6.85 25.35 5.95
N PHE A 88 6.23 26.47 5.61
CA PHE A 88 6.86 27.58 4.89
C PHE A 88 8.12 28.09 5.58
N HIS A 89 8.18 28.04 6.90
CA HIS A 89 9.28 28.54 7.71
C HIS A 89 10.36 27.47 8.01
N ASP A 90 10.13 26.20 7.61
CA ASP A 90 11.11 25.13 7.85
C ASP A 90 12.10 25.01 6.69
N PRO A 91 13.43 25.32 6.91
CA PRO A 91 14.43 25.27 5.84
C PRO A 91 14.72 23.87 5.31
N GLY A 92 14.44 22.80 6.09
CA GLY A 92 14.53 21.42 5.62
C GLY A 92 13.40 21.09 4.65
N PHE A 93 12.18 21.58 4.91
CA PHE A 93 11.05 21.38 4.03
C PHE A 93 11.20 22.18 2.71
N THR A 94 11.52 23.48 2.79
CA THR A 94 11.75 24.32 1.61
C THR A 94 12.95 23.82 0.78
N GLY A 95 14.01 23.37 1.46
CA GLY A 95 15.17 22.71 0.82
C GLY A 95 14.81 21.40 0.13
N ALA A 96 13.96 20.57 0.75
CA ALA A 96 13.47 19.34 0.13
C ALA A 96 12.56 19.62 -1.08
N LEU A 97 11.72 20.65 -1.02
CA LEU A 97 10.88 21.09 -2.13
C LEU A 97 11.72 21.77 -3.25
N GLY A 98 12.86 22.34 -2.89
CA GLY A 98 13.76 23.04 -3.82
C GLY A 98 13.35 24.49 -4.12
N THR A 99 12.43 25.05 -3.35
CA THR A 99 11.97 26.44 -3.44
C THR A 99 11.44 26.93 -2.11
N ALA A 100 11.69 28.21 -1.81
CA ALA A 100 11.06 28.93 -0.71
C ALA A 100 9.66 29.44 -1.09
N ASN A 101 9.31 29.46 -2.38
CA ASN A 101 8.03 29.93 -2.86
C ASN A 101 7.02 28.78 -2.88
N MET A 102 6.19 28.70 -1.86
CA MET A 102 5.23 27.60 -1.62
C MET A 102 3.78 28.09 -1.67
N ALA A 103 2.88 27.21 -2.10
CA ALA A 103 1.46 27.49 -2.09
C ALA A 103 0.91 27.51 -0.64
N SER A 104 0.09 28.50 -0.31
CA SER A 104 -0.62 28.59 0.97
C SER A 104 -1.69 27.49 1.09
N SER A 105 -2.15 27.24 2.31
CA SER A 105 -3.25 26.32 2.62
C SER A 105 -4.50 26.58 1.76
N ALA A 106 -4.88 27.84 1.58
CA ALA A 106 -6.01 28.24 0.76
C ALA A 106 -5.80 27.94 -0.74
N THR A 107 -4.58 28.09 -1.26
CA THR A 107 -4.23 27.77 -2.66
C THR A 107 -4.26 26.25 -2.88
N LEU A 108 -3.69 25.49 -1.95
CA LEU A 108 -3.76 24.03 -1.99
C LEU A 108 -5.19 23.50 -1.89
N CYS A 109 -6.04 24.14 -1.07
CA CYS A 109 -7.47 23.80 -0.99
C CYS A 109 -8.17 23.98 -2.35
N ARG A 110 -7.94 25.12 -3.03
CA ARG A 110 -8.48 25.34 -4.38
C ARG A 110 -7.96 24.34 -5.38
N PHE A 111 -6.69 23.98 -5.31
CA PHE A 111 -6.06 22.97 -6.15
C PHE A 111 -6.72 21.60 -5.96
N GLU A 112 -6.86 21.10 -4.71
CA GLU A 112 -7.49 19.82 -4.41
C GLU A 112 -8.96 19.77 -4.86
N ASN A 113 -9.69 20.89 -4.80
CA ASN A 113 -11.07 21.00 -5.24
C ASN A 113 -11.25 21.20 -6.76
N GLY A 114 -10.16 21.34 -7.50
CA GLY A 114 -10.16 21.49 -8.96
C GLY A 114 -10.30 20.18 -9.75
N PHE A 115 -10.11 19.03 -9.10
CA PHE A 115 -10.17 17.74 -9.76
C PHE A 115 -11.61 17.29 -10.07
N ASP A 116 -11.77 16.68 -11.24
CA ASP A 116 -12.98 16.01 -11.69
C ASP A 116 -12.77 14.49 -11.82
N ARG A 117 -13.79 13.78 -12.34
CA ARG A 117 -13.70 12.33 -12.53
C ARG A 117 -12.60 11.93 -13.52
N HIS A 118 -12.42 12.69 -14.58
CA HIS A 118 -11.46 12.38 -15.64
C HIS A 118 -10.02 12.51 -15.12
N SER A 119 -9.72 13.65 -14.53
CA SER A 119 -8.40 13.93 -13.93
C SER A 119 -8.03 12.96 -12.80
N ILE A 120 -9.01 12.59 -11.95
CA ILE A 120 -8.79 11.60 -10.90
C ILE A 120 -8.48 10.22 -11.47
N ASN A 121 -9.19 9.77 -12.51
CA ASN A 121 -8.91 8.49 -13.15
C ASN A 121 -7.53 8.50 -13.82
N ALA A 122 -7.20 9.56 -14.54
CA ALA A 122 -5.89 9.73 -15.17
C ALA A 122 -4.77 9.72 -14.13
N LEU A 123 -4.90 10.49 -13.04
CA LEU A 123 -3.92 10.54 -11.96
C LEU A 123 -3.78 9.18 -11.24
N ASN A 124 -4.88 8.47 -11.03
CA ASN A 124 -4.84 7.13 -10.42
C ASN A 124 -4.02 6.14 -11.26
N GLU A 125 -4.12 6.22 -12.58
CA GLU A 125 -3.36 5.34 -13.48
C GLU A 125 -1.85 5.58 -13.42
N THR A 126 -1.42 6.78 -13.02
CA THR A 126 0.00 7.11 -12.90
C THR A 126 0.68 6.39 -11.74
N LEU A 127 -0.06 5.89 -10.74
CA LEU A 127 0.49 5.06 -9.67
C LEU A 127 1.16 3.79 -10.21
N LEU A 128 0.52 3.09 -11.14
CA LEU A 128 1.13 1.92 -11.77
C LEU A 128 2.35 2.31 -12.61
N SER A 129 2.31 3.42 -13.33
CA SER A 129 3.46 3.92 -14.10
C SER A 129 4.65 4.23 -13.19
N ALA A 130 4.42 4.93 -12.08
CA ALA A 130 5.44 5.23 -11.07
C ALA A 130 6.07 3.95 -10.48
N PHE A 131 5.25 2.94 -10.19
CA PHE A 131 5.74 1.65 -9.72
C PHE A 131 6.61 0.94 -10.78
N ILE A 132 6.18 0.93 -12.05
CA ILE A 132 6.93 0.31 -13.15
C ILE A 132 8.30 0.98 -13.33
N ASP A 133 8.35 2.31 -13.31
CA ASP A 133 9.59 3.07 -13.47
C ASP A 133 10.55 2.85 -12.29
N ALA A 134 10.02 2.80 -11.07
CA ALA A 134 10.80 2.47 -9.89
C ALA A 134 11.31 1.01 -9.92
N ASP A 135 10.48 0.05 -10.36
CA ASP A 135 10.89 -1.36 -10.48
C ASP A 135 11.99 -1.55 -11.52
N ARG A 136 11.90 -0.89 -12.67
CA ARG A 136 12.95 -0.93 -13.72
C ARG A 136 14.31 -0.50 -13.20
N ARG A 137 14.36 0.52 -12.34
CA ARG A 137 15.61 1.05 -11.76
C ARG A 137 16.12 0.25 -10.57
N LEU A 138 15.22 -0.19 -9.68
CA LEU A 138 15.57 -0.76 -8.39
C LEU A 138 15.40 -2.27 -8.29
N GLY A 139 14.68 -2.91 -9.23
CA GLY A 139 14.31 -4.30 -9.12
C GLY A 139 13.47 -4.56 -7.86
N LEU A 140 12.34 -3.87 -7.73
CA LEU A 140 11.46 -3.96 -6.56
C LEU A 140 10.78 -5.33 -6.47
N LEU A 141 10.47 -5.92 -7.63
CA LEU A 141 9.91 -7.26 -7.72
C LEU A 141 10.99 -8.33 -7.47
N PRO A 142 10.62 -9.48 -6.90
CA PRO A 142 11.57 -10.57 -6.68
C PRO A 142 12.15 -11.05 -7.99
N ARG A 143 13.45 -10.91 -8.18
CA ARG A 143 14.15 -11.54 -9.29
C ARG A 143 14.19 -13.04 -9.07
N ILE A 144 13.68 -13.80 -10.04
CA ILE A 144 13.61 -15.25 -9.94
C ILE A 144 14.97 -15.82 -10.25
N ARG A 145 15.62 -16.34 -9.20
CA ARG A 145 16.77 -17.23 -9.37
C ARG A 145 16.25 -18.66 -9.55
N ARG A 146 16.46 -19.24 -10.75
CA ARG A 146 16.21 -20.63 -11.12
C ARG A 146 14.73 -21.04 -11.18
N LYS A 147 14.21 -21.33 -12.38
CA LYS A 147 13.02 -22.15 -12.75
C LYS A 147 11.77 -22.17 -11.86
N LYS A 148 11.63 -21.26 -10.90
CA LYS A 148 10.46 -21.16 -10.04
C LYS A 148 9.57 -20.00 -10.51
N TYR A 149 8.32 -20.31 -10.68
CA TYR A 149 7.17 -19.49 -11.09
C TYR A 149 7.32 -17.97 -10.94
N ARG A 150 7.17 -17.28 -12.06
CA ARG A 150 7.11 -15.82 -12.15
C ARG A 150 5.68 -15.33 -11.85
N CYS A 151 5.15 -15.63 -10.66
CA CYS A 151 3.83 -15.15 -10.28
C CYS A 151 3.91 -13.75 -9.69
N LEU A 152 3.09 -12.86 -10.23
CA LEU A 152 2.88 -11.52 -9.69
C LEU A 152 1.45 -11.42 -9.14
N PHE A 153 1.33 -11.27 -7.83
CA PHE A 153 0.04 -11.20 -7.17
C PHE A 153 -0.51 -9.78 -7.18
N LEU A 154 -1.59 -9.58 -7.92
CA LEU A 154 -2.44 -8.40 -7.79
C LEU A 154 -3.36 -8.60 -6.59
N ASN A 155 -3.00 -7.99 -5.47
CA ASN A 155 -3.78 -8.03 -4.25
C ASN A 155 -4.82 -6.92 -4.27
N VAL A 156 -6.06 -7.26 -3.98
CA VAL A 156 -7.17 -6.31 -3.94
C VAL A 156 -7.90 -6.46 -2.61
N ASP A 157 -8.22 -5.32 -2.01
CA ASP A 157 -9.05 -5.24 -0.82
C ASP A 157 -9.85 -3.95 -0.81
N SER A 158 -10.96 -3.93 -0.09
CA SER A 158 -11.71 -2.73 0.19
C SER A 158 -11.49 -2.30 1.63
N THR A 159 -11.63 -1.01 1.86
CA THR A 159 -11.60 -0.48 3.22
C THR A 159 -12.66 0.61 3.35
N TYR A 160 -12.88 1.12 4.56
CA TYR A 160 -13.75 2.25 4.78
C TYR A 160 -12.96 3.46 5.26
N ILE A 161 -13.45 4.64 4.88
CA ILE A 161 -12.97 5.93 5.35
C ILE A 161 -14.16 6.65 5.96
N LYS A 162 -14.14 6.78 7.30
CA LYS A 162 -15.25 7.36 8.05
C LYS A 162 -15.40 8.85 7.72
N LEU A 163 -16.64 9.28 7.53
CA LEU A 163 -16.99 10.67 7.21
C LEU A 163 -17.83 11.25 8.33
N TYR A 164 -17.47 12.44 8.77
CA TYR A 164 -18.11 13.12 9.91
C TYR A 164 -18.97 14.30 9.48
N GLY A 165 -18.62 14.98 8.38
CA GLY A 165 -19.35 16.15 7.85
C GLY A 165 -20.31 15.81 6.71
N ASN A 166 -20.67 16.81 5.90
CA ASN A 166 -21.56 16.69 4.76
C ASN A 166 -20.78 16.50 3.44
N GLN A 167 -19.89 15.50 3.42
CA GLN A 167 -19.11 15.19 2.24
C GLN A 167 -19.98 14.55 1.14
N GLU A 168 -19.67 14.87 -0.11
CA GLU A 168 -20.30 14.24 -1.27
C GLU A 168 -20.10 12.71 -1.23
N LYS A 169 -21.13 11.98 -1.66
CA LYS A 169 -21.18 10.51 -1.69
C LYS A 169 -21.04 9.84 -0.32
N LYS A 170 -21.16 10.62 0.78
CA LYS A 170 -21.33 10.05 2.10
C LYS A 170 -22.56 9.15 2.13
N SER A 171 -22.39 7.90 2.54
CA SER A 171 -23.50 6.96 2.70
C SER A 171 -23.22 5.97 3.83
N TYR A 172 -24.28 5.49 4.47
CA TYR A 172 -24.19 4.52 5.55
C TYR A 172 -23.83 3.14 4.99
N ASN A 173 -22.83 2.52 5.58
CA ASN A 173 -22.43 1.16 5.26
C ASN A 173 -22.77 0.23 6.41
N GLY A 174 -23.68 -0.73 6.18
CA GLY A 174 -24.15 -1.66 7.21
C GLY A 174 -23.08 -2.62 7.74
N HIS A 175 -22.08 -2.98 6.91
CA HIS A 175 -20.96 -3.83 7.34
C HIS A 175 -20.03 -3.10 8.32
N TYR A 176 -19.71 -1.82 8.04
CA TYR A 176 -18.84 -1.00 8.86
C TYR A 176 -19.59 -0.20 9.93
N GLN A 177 -20.91 -0.22 9.91
CA GLN A 177 -21.82 0.50 10.84
C GLN A 177 -21.51 1.99 10.97
N CYS A 178 -21.14 2.64 9.88
CA CYS A 178 -20.85 4.07 9.85
C CYS A 178 -21.08 4.69 8.47
N CYS A 179 -21.24 6.01 8.44
CA CYS A 179 -21.21 6.78 7.20
C CYS A 179 -19.76 6.89 6.70
N CYS A 180 -19.50 6.50 5.47
CA CYS A 180 -18.14 6.40 4.95
C CYS A 180 -18.06 6.53 3.42
N LEU A 181 -16.82 6.60 2.92
CA LEU A 181 -16.43 6.13 1.59
C LEU A 181 -15.87 4.72 1.70
N ALA A 182 -16.00 3.92 0.64
CA ALA A 182 -15.52 2.54 0.59
C ALA A 182 -14.57 2.31 -0.59
N PRO A 183 -13.34 2.88 -0.57
CA PRO A 183 -12.40 2.72 -1.66
C PRO A 183 -11.90 1.29 -1.81
N VAL A 184 -11.59 0.92 -3.06
CA VAL A 184 -10.92 -0.34 -3.43
C VAL A 184 -9.45 -0.05 -3.69
N LEU A 185 -8.57 -0.78 -3.01
CA LEU A 185 -7.13 -0.65 -3.06
C LEU A 185 -6.50 -1.83 -3.81
N CYS A 186 -5.60 -1.53 -4.74
CA CYS A 186 -4.87 -2.53 -5.53
C CYS A 186 -3.36 -2.44 -5.26
N TYR A 187 -2.74 -3.58 -4.96
CA TYR A 187 -1.30 -3.66 -4.64
C TYR A 187 -0.59 -4.71 -5.48
N LEU A 188 0.59 -4.37 -5.98
CA LEU A 188 1.57 -5.33 -6.48
C LEU A 188 2.74 -5.43 -5.50
N HIS A 189 3.02 -6.62 -5.02
CA HIS A 189 4.12 -6.88 -4.06
C HIS A 189 4.15 -5.89 -2.86
N GLY A 190 2.95 -5.43 -2.46
CA GLY A 190 2.76 -4.49 -1.36
C GLY A 190 3.01 -3.01 -1.73
N TYR A 191 3.21 -2.69 -2.99
CA TYR A 191 3.20 -1.31 -3.48
C TYR A 191 1.82 -0.97 -4.00
N PRO A 192 1.21 0.15 -3.58
CA PRO A 192 -0.09 0.56 -4.10
C PRO A 192 0.06 0.98 -5.56
N ILE A 193 -0.82 0.46 -6.41
CA ILE A 193 -0.81 0.73 -7.86
C ILE A 193 -2.11 1.32 -8.37
N ALA A 194 -3.17 1.26 -7.59
CA ALA A 194 -4.43 1.94 -7.85
C ALA A 194 -5.26 2.08 -6.58
N VAL A 195 -6.04 3.17 -6.50
CA VAL A 195 -7.00 3.46 -5.43
C VAL A 195 -8.29 3.97 -6.07
N TYR A 196 -9.34 3.18 -6.05
CA TYR A 196 -10.62 3.55 -6.64
C TYR A 196 -11.58 4.02 -5.55
N GLY A 197 -11.81 5.35 -5.48
CA GLY A 197 -12.77 5.93 -4.56
C GLY A 197 -14.20 5.49 -4.89
N ALA A 198 -14.99 5.19 -3.84
CA ALA A 198 -16.37 4.77 -3.98
C ALA A 198 -17.22 5.25 -2.79
N ALA A 199 -18.53 5.40 -3.00
CA ALA A 199 -19.47 5.69 -1.92
C ALA A 199 -19.54 4.51 -0.93
N GLY A 200 -19.95 4.78 0.31
CA GLY A 200 -20.06 3.75 1.34
C GLY A 200 -20.99 2.59 0.99
N THR A 201 -22.04 2.85 0.19
CA THR A 201 -22.98 1.83 -0.30
C THR A 201 -22.51 1.11 -1.56
N SER A 202 -21.38 1.49 -2.15
CA SER A 202 -20.89 0.87 -3.38
C SER A 202 -20.45 -0.58 -3.15
N ASP A 203 -20.84 -1.45 -4.07
CA ASP A 203 -20.30 -2.81 -4.11
C ASP A 203 -18.87 -2.80 -4.64
N ALA A 204 -17.91 -3.17 -3.79
CA ALA A 204 -16.49 -3.21 -4.14
C ALA A 204 -16.19 -4.11 -5.36
N ARG A 205 -17.00 -5.18 -5.57
CA ARG A 205 -16.90 -6.05 -6.76
C ARG A 205 -17.17 -5.27 -8.03
N LYS A 206 -18.28 -4.51 -8.05
CA LYS A 206 -18.69 -3.69 -9.21
C LYS A 206 -17.66 -2.60 -9.53
N VAL A 207 -17.07 -2.00 -8.49
CA VAL A 207 -15.98 -1.04 -8.67
C VAL A 207 -14.80 -1.73 -9.36
N LEU A 208 -14.37 -2.89 -8.87
CA LEU A 208 -13.25 -3.62 -9.45
C LEU A 208 -13.56 -4.16 -10.85
N GLU A 209 -14.77 -4.69 -11.09
CA GLU A 209 -15.22 -5.18 -12.41
C GLU A 209 -15.04 -4.12 -13.51
N HIS A 210 -15.31 -2.87 -13.18
CA HIS A 210 -15.14 -1.75 -14.13
C HIS A 210 -13.68 -1.48 -14.50
N TYR A 211 -12.77 -1.51 -13.52
CA TYR A 211 -11.37 -1.10 -13.74
C TYR A 211 -10.40 -2.26 -14.03
N LEU A 212 -10.74 -3.48 -13.61
CA LEU A 212 -9.84 -4.64 -13.69
C LEU A 212 -9.35 -4.95 -15.10
N PRO A 213 -10.18 -4.90 -16.17
CA PRO A 213 -9.72 -5.24 -17.51
C PRO A 213 -8.57 -4.35 -17.98
N ARG A 214 -8.69 -3.05 -17.74
CA ARG A 214 -7.66 -2.08 -18.11
C ARG A 214 -6.40 -2.23 -17.24
N LEU A 215 -6.59 -2.43 -15.94
CA LEU A 215 -5.49 -2.62 -15.00
C LEU A 215 -4.67 -3.88 -15.34
N LEU A 216 -5.33 -5.02 -15.59
CA LEU A 216 -4.65 -6.27 -15.97
C LEU A 216 -3.86 -6.13 -17.27
N LYS A 217 -4.45 -5.55 -18.32
CA LYS A 217 -3.75 -5.34 -19.61
C LYS A 217 -2.49 -4.50 -19.43
N ARG A 218 -2.54 -3.46 -18.60
CA ARG A 218 -1.37 -2.59 -18.30
C ARG A 218 -0.29 -3.35 -17.52
N ILE A 219 -0.68 -4.15 -16.53
CA ILE A 219 0.27 -4.97 -15.76
C ILE A 219 0.93 -6.02 -16.67
N GLN A 220 0.15 -6.72 -17.50
CA GLN A 220 0.67 -7.72 -18.43
C GLN A 220 1.64 -7.11 -19.45
N LYS A 221 1.31 -5.94 -19.99
CA LYS A 221 2.21 -5.21 -20.89
C LYS A 221 3.53 -4.81 -20.22
N ALA A 222 3.49 -4.41 -18.95
CA ALA A 222 4.67 -3.99 -18.21
C ALA A 222 5.54 -5.17 -17.73
N PHE A 223 4.91 -6.32 -17.46
CA PHE A 223 5.54 -7.51 -16.88
C PHE A 223 5.17 -8.77 -17.69
N PRO A 224 5.56 -8.85 -18.98
CA PRO A 224 5.14 -9.95 -19.88
C PRO A 224 5.66 -11.32 -19.44
N ASP A 225 6.76 -11.36 -18.70
CA ASP A 225 7.35 -12.60 -18.18
C ASP A 225 6.68 -13.12 -16.91
N TYR A 226 5.67 -12.42 -16.37
CA TYR A 226 5.02 -12.80 -15.14
C TYR A 226 3.62 -13.34 -15.37
N ILE A 227 3.28 -14.41 -14.66
CA ILE A 227 1.91 -14.91 -14.56
C ILE A 227 1.17 -14.04 -13.53
N ILE A 228 0.15 -13.31 -13.96
CA ILE A 228 -0.61 -12.45 -13.10
C ILE A 228 -1.68 -13.26 -12.36
N VAL A 229 -1.75 -13.12 -11.06
CA VAL A 229 -2.72 -13.79 -10.18
C VAL A 229 -3.49 -12.74 -9.40
N LEU A 230 -4.78 -12.59 -9.67
CA LEU A 230 -5.68 -11.78 -8.86
C LEU A 230 -5.92 -12.48 -7.52
N ARG A 231 -5.60 -11.81 -6.41
CA ARG A 231 -5.77 -12.35 -5.07
C ARG A 231 -6.64 -11.43 -4.21
N ALA A 232 -7.79 -11.93 -3.78
CA ALA A 232 -8.79 -11.16 -3.04
C ALA A 232 -9.50 -12.02 -1.98
N ASP A 233 -10.26 -11.39 -1.11
CA ASP A 233 -11.11 -12.08 -0.15
C ASP A 233 -12.43 -12.56 -0.76
N SER A 234 -13.33 -13.09 0.05
CA SER A 234 -14.64 -13.56 -0.39
C SER A 234 -15.59 -12.44 -0.80
N GLY A 235 -15.33 -11.21 -0.35
CA GLY A 235 -16.10 -10.02 -0.73
C GLY A 235 -15.96 -9.67 -2.21
N PHE A 236 -14.86 -10.09 -2.86
CA PHE A 236 -14.62 -9.90 -4.30
C PHE A 236 -15.00 -11.12 -5.15
N ASN A 237 -15.63 -12.13 -4.57
CA ASN A 237 -16.01 -13.32 -5.33
C ASN A 237 -17.16 -12.99 -6.30
N SER A 238 -16.83 -12.88 -7.58
CA SER A 238 -17.76 -12.52 -8.66
C SER A 238 -17.45 -13.30 -9.94
N ASN A 239 -18.49 -13.76 -10.63
CA ASN A 239 -18.33 -14.41 -11.92
C ASN A 239 -17.68 -13.48 -12.95
N ALA A 240 -18.08 -12.22 -12.99
CA ALA A 240 -17.54 -11.24 -13.92
C ALA A 240 -16.03 -10.99 -13.73
N LEU A 241 -15.54 -10.94 -12.49
CA LEU A 241 -14.12 -10.81 -12.19
C LEU A 241 -13.34 -12.07 -12.62
N ILE A 242 -13.90 -13.26 -12.40
CA ILE A 242 -13.31 -14.53 -12.79
C ILE A 242 -13.23 -14.65 -14.30
N GLU A 243 -14.31 -14.37 -15.01
CA GLU A 243 -14.36 -14.36 -16.47
C GLU A 243 -13.39 -13.35 -17.08
N THR A 244 -13.26 -12.17 -16.45
CA THR A 244 -12.28 -11.16 -16.85
C THR A 244 -10.85 -11.71 -16.74
N CYS A 245 -10.52 -12.38 -15.63
CA CYS A 245 -9.22 -13.02 -15.48
C CYS A 245 -8.99 -14.08 -16.56
N GLN A 246 -9.96 -14.95 -16.78
CA GLN A 246 -9.87 -16.02 -17.80
C GLN A 246 -9.72 -15.47 -19.22
N LYS A 247 -10.53 -14.50 -19.61
CA LYS A 247 -10.46 -13.85 -20.93
C LYS A 247 -9.12 -13.16 -21.20
N LEU A 248 -8.47 -12.67 -20.15
CA LEU A 248 -7.18 -11.97 -20.25
C LEU A 248 -5.98 -12.88 -19.92
N GLY A 249 -6.17 -14.19 -19.74
CA GLY A 249 -5.08 -15.11 -19.42
C GLY A 249 -4.45 -14.89 -18.04
N ALA A 250 -5.16 -14.27 -17.11
CA ALA A 250 -4.74 -14.13 -15.73
C ALA A 250 -5.33 -15.23 -14.86
N HIS A 251 -4.60 -15.63 -13.82
CA HIS A 251 -5.12 -16.52 -12.80
C HIS A 251 -5.81 -15.76 -11.67
N TYR A 252 -6.56 -16.49 -10.86
CA TYR A 252 -7.18 -15.94 -9.64
C TYR A 252 -7.08 -16.92 -8.46
N ILE A 253 -7.07 -16.35 -7.26
CA ILE A 253 -7.25 -17.05 -6.00
C ILE A 253 -8.05 -16.15 -5.06
N MET A 254 -9.27 -16.55 -4.73
CA MET A 254 -10.22 -15.72 -3.97
C MET A 254 -10.85 -16.51 -2.85
N GLY A 255 -11.19 -15.83 -1.75
CA GLY A 255 -12.09 -16.38 -0.76
C GLY A 255 -13.40 -16.81 -1.43
N PHE A 256 -13.99 -17.88 -0.92
CA PHE A 256 -15.26 -18.39 -1.42
C PHE A 256 -16.27 -18.43 -0.29
N PRO A 257 -17.49 -17.89 -0.47
CA PRO A 257 -18.50 -17.91 0.55
C PRO A 257 -18.84 -19.35 1.00
N PRO A 258 -19.18 -19.57 2.26
CA PRO A 258 -19.50 -20.92 2.77
C PRO A 258 -20.88 -21.38 2.31
N ILE A 259 -21.04 -21.69 1.02
CA ILE A 259 -22.28 -22.21 0.43
C ILE A 259 -22.48 -23.66 0.83
N LYS A 260 -23.64 -24.01 1.40
CA LYS A 260 -23.93 -25.37 1.91
C LYS A 260 -23.64 -26.48 0.89
N ALA A 261 -24.06 -26.31 -0.37
CA ALA A 261 -23.83 -27.29 -1.43
C ALA A 261 -22.33 -27.52 -1.73
N ALA A 262 -21.54 -26.45 -1.77
CA ALA A 262 -20.07 -26.56 -1.91
C ALA A 262 -19.42 -27.21 -0.71
N GLN A 263 -19.89 -26.88 0.49
CA GLN A 263 -19.44 -27.53 1.72
C GLN A 263 -19.71 -29.03 1.70
N GLN A 264 -20.91 -29.47 1.32
CA GLN A 264 -21.28 -30.89 1.23
C GLN A 264 -20.42 -31.63 0.19
N ALA A 265 -20.23 -31.05 -1.00
CA ALA A 265 -19.36 -31.63 -2.02
C ALA A 265 -17.91 -31.83 -1.53
N ILE A 266 -17.39 -30.86 -0.80
CA ILE A 266 -16.05 -30.90 -0.23
C ILE A 266 -15.97 -31.94 0.90
N TYR A 267 -16.99 -32.04 1.75
CA TYR A 267 -17.05 -33.06 2.81
C TYR A 267 -17.10 -34.46 2.24
N SER A 268 -17.89 -34.70 1.20
CA SER A 268 -18.05 -36.03 0.61
C SER A 268 -16.86 -36.52 -0.19
N LYS A 269 -16.22 -35.61 -0.97
CA LYS A 269 -15.14 -35.97 -1.90
C LYS A 269 -13.74 -35.52 -1.44
N GLY A 270 -13.57 -34.29 -1.00
CA GLY A 270 -12.26 -33.68 -0.75
C GLY A 270 -11.65 -34.01 0.62
N LEU A 271 -12.45 -33.97 1.68
CA LEU A 271 -11.97 -34.17 3.05
C LEU A 271 -11.89 -35.64 3.48
N LYS A 272 -12.65 -36.52 2.83
CA LYS A 272 -12.61 -37.97 3.12
C LYS A 272 -11.22 -38.59 2.88
N TYR A 273 -10.52 -38.11 1.83
CA TYR A 273 -9.15 -38.55 1.53
C TYR A 273 -8.08 -37.88 2.41
N ALA A 274 -8.30 -36.68 2.87
CA ALA A 274 -7.35 -35.95 3.70
C ALA A 274 -7.26 -36.52 5.12
N LYS A 275 -8.35 -37.16 5.64
CA LYS A 275 -8.41 -37.73 7.00
C LYS A 275 -7.32 -38.77 7.29
N ARG A 276 -6.92 -39.58 6.32
CA ARG A 276 -5.96 -40.68 6.55
C ARG A 276 -4.50 -40.26 6.64
N LYS A 277 -4.06 -39.21 5.90
CA LYS A 277 -2.65 -38.78 5.88
C LYS A 277 -2.36 -37.59 6.80
N GLN A 278 -3.32 -36.70 7.04
CA GLN A 278 -3.12 -35.45 7.81
C GLN A 278 -3.41 -35.64 9.32
N ALA A 279 -4.10 -36.67 9.72
CA ALA A 279 -4.29 -36.99 11.14
C ALA A 279 -2.97 -37.15 11.91
N LYS A 280 -1.85 -37.38 11.22
CA LYS A 280 -0.50 -37.44 11.79
C LYS A 280 0.22 -36.07 11.89
N ARG A 281 -0.31 -34.98 11.31
CA ARG A 281 0.25 -33.62 11.44
C ARG A 281 -0.52 -32.81 12.47
N TYR A 282 -0.58 -33.26 13.68
CA TYR A 282 -0.92 -32.41 14.80
C TYR A 282 0.22 -31.43 15.00
N THR A 283 -0.12 -30.13 15.04
CA THR A 283 0.86 -29.11 15.38
C THR A 283 1.52 -29.46 16.69
N THR A 284 2.81 -29.34 16.79
CA THR A 284 3.64 -29.59 17.99
C THR A 284 3.13 -28.85 19.24
N ALA A 285 2.23 -27.87 19.09
CA ALA A 285 1.57 -27.16 20.20
C ALA A 285 0.23 -27.75 20.67
N GLY A 286 -0.25 -28.88 20.12
CA GLY A 286 -1.39 -29.63 20.63
C GLY A 286 -2.77 -28.96 20.66
N THR A 287 -2.90 -27.72 20.19
CA THR A 287 -4.09 -26.86 20.42
C THR A 287 -5.12 -26.86 19.29
N ALA A 288 -4.75 -27.23 18.07
CA ALA A 288 -5.68 -27.26 16.95
C ALA A 288 -5.38 -28.36 15.94
N ALA A 289 -6.42 -28.97 15.39
CA ALA A 289 -6.32 -29.93 14.28
C ALA A 289 -6.75 -29.22 12.99
N GLN A 290 -5.98 -29.40 11.90
CA GLN A 290 -6.28 -28.79 10.61
C GLN A 290 -6.29 -29.84 9.50
N ILE A 291 -7.28 -29.74 8.62
CA ILE A 291 -7.40 -30.55 7.41
C ILE A 291 -7.61 -29.61 6.22
N ILE A 292 -6.83 -29.81 5.15
CA ILE A 292 -6.99 -29.09 3.89
C ILE A 292 -7.29 -30.10 2.78
N GLY A 293 -8.33 -29.84 2.01
CA GLY A 293 -8.73 -30.68 0.88
C GLY A 293 -9.22 -29.83 -0.29
N ALA A 294 -9.23 -30.41 -1.48
CA ALA A 294 -9.72 -29.75 -2.68
C ALA A 294 -10.70 -30.64 -3.44
N THR A 295 -11.64 -30.03 -4.12
CA THR A 295 -12.54 -30.66 -5.09
C THR A 295 -12.84 -29.68 -6.22
N ASP A 296 -13.14 -30.22 -7.39
CA ASP A 296 -13.75 -29.43 -8.44
C ASP A 296 -15.26 -29.42 -8.22
N TRP A 297 -15.83 -28.24 -8.21
CA TRP A 297 -17.24 -28.00 -7.96
C TRP A 297 -17.82 -27.05 -9.00
N ASN A 298 -19.08 -27.25 -9.37
CA ASN A 298 -19.80 -26.44 -10.33
C ASN A 298 -21.09 -25.93 -9.70
N ALA A 299 -21.28 -24.61 -9.70
CA ALA A 299 -22.56 -24.00 -9.38
C ALA A 299 -23.46 -23.99 -10.62
N LYS A 300 -24.80 -24.06 -10.43
CA LYS A 300 -25.76 -23.97 -11.54
C LYS A 300 -25.58 -22.74 -12.44
N SER A 301 -25.07 -21.65 -11.88
CA SER A 301 -24.82 -20.38 -12.56
C SER A 301 -23.42 -20.28 -13.21
N TRP A 302 -22.59 -21.32 -13.16
CA TRP A 302 -21.25 -21.30 -13.73
C TRP A 302 -21.19 -22.05 -15.05
N ASN A 303 -20.44 -21.52 -15.99
CA ASN A 303 -20.23 -22.14 -17.29
C ASN A 303 -19.26 -23.34 -17.23
N GLN A 304 -18.48 -23.45 -16.17
CA GLN A 304 -17.50 -24.50 -16.00
C GLN A 304 -17.20 -24.79 -14.52
N SER A 305 -16.71 -25.99 -14.26
CA SER A 305 -16.25 -26.39 -12.94
C SER A 305 -15.04 -25.58 -12.48
N ARG A 306 -14.98 -25.23 -11.22
CA ARG A 306 -13.88 -24.49 -10.61
C ARG A 306 -13.31 -25.25 -9.42
N ARG A 307 -12.00 -25.13 -9.26
CA ARG A 307 -11.33 -25.73 -8.11
C ARG A 307 -11.64 -24.97 -6.84
N VAL A 308 -12.18 -25.68 -5.84
CA VAL A 308 -12.46 -25.16 -4.51
C VAL A 308 -11.60 -25.91 -3.50
N ILE A 309 -10.88 -25.17 -2.67
CA ILE A 309 -10.03 -25.68 -1.59
C ILE A 309 -10.68 -25.31 -0.27
N ALA A 310 -10.81 -26.28 0.63
CA ALA A 310 -11.34 -26.09 1.96
C ALA A 310 -10.27 -26.30 3.01
N ARG A 311 -10.22 -25.41 3.98
CA ARG A 311 -9.52 -25.60 5.23
C ARG A 311 -10.56 -25.76 6.35
N LYS A 312 -10.52 -26.88 7.03
CA LYS A 312 -11.26 -27.15 8.25
C LYS A 312 -10.29 -27.15 9.42
N ARG A 313 -10.47 -26.25 10.37
CA ARG A 313 -9.67 -26.14 11.59
C ARG A 313 -10.59 -26.31 12.79
N PHE A 314 -10.22 -27.19 13.69
CA PHE A 314 -10.87 -27.38 14.98
C PHE A 314 -9.95 -26.83 16.07
N ASP A 315 -10.41 -25.86 16.80
CA ASP A 315 -9.69 -25.34 17.97
C ASP A 315 -10.17 -26.09 19.21
N ARG A 316 -9.26 -26.81 19.85
CA ARG A 316 -9.58 -27.64 21.01
C ARG A 316 -9.87 -26.83 22.28
N ARG A 317 -9.36 -25.59 22.38
CA ARG A 317 -9.57 -24.76 23.56
C ARG A 317 -10.96 -24.11 23.55
N THR A 318 -11.40 -23.65 22.39
CA THR A 318 -12.70 -22.98 22.23
C THR A 318 -13.81 -23.94 21.75
N CYS A 319 -13.47 -25.19 21.42
CA CYS A 319 -14.34 -26.17 20.77
C CYS A 319 -14.99 -25.63 19.47
N GLN A 320 -14.38 -24.64 18.83
CA GLN A 320 -14.91 -24.01 17.62
C GLN A 320 -14.37 -24.67 16.36
N LEU A 321 -15.25 -24.79 15.38
CA LEU A 321 -14.94 -25.26 14.05
C LEU A 321 -14.91 -24.10 13.08
N ASP A 322 -13.71 -23.76 12.54
CA ASP A 322 -13.53 -22.77 11.48
C ASP A 322 -13.40 -23.50 10.13
N LEU A 323 -14.35 -23.22 9.24
CA LEU A 323 -14.34 -23.69 7.86
C LEU A 323 -14.18 -22.52 6.91
N ARG A 324 -13.08 -22.52 6.16
CA ARG A 324 -12.83 -21.52 5.14
C ARG A 324 -12.68 -22.17 3.78
N LEU A 325 -13.30 -21.55 2.79
CA LEU A 325 -13.26 -21.98 1.41
C LEU A 325 -12.54 -20.92 0.57
N ILE A 326 -11.79 -21.38 -0.42
CA ILE A 326 -11.22 -20.56 -1.47
C ILE A 326 -11.46 -21.20 -2.82
N GLN A 327 -11.53 -20.39 -3.86
CA GLN A 327 -11.54 -20.89 -5.24
C GLN A 327 -10.35 -20.34 -6.02
N THR A 328 -9.86 -21.13 -6.98
CA THR A 328 -8.69 -20.77 -7.77
C THR A 328 -8.74 -21.42 -9.15
N SER A 329 -8.16 -20.74 -10.14
CA SER A 329 -7.85 -21.31 -11.46
C SER A 329 -6.48 -21.98 -11.53
N ILE A 330 -5.68 -21.86 -10.46
CA ILE A 330 -4.33 -22.44 -10.43
C ILE A 330 -4.46 -23.94 -10.17
N ALA A 331 -3.85 -24.75 -11.04
CA ALA A 331 -3.77 -26.18 -10.84
C ALA A 331 -2.92 -26.47 -9.60
N CYS A 332 -3.42 -27.32 -8.73
CA CYS A 332 -2.67 -27.81 -7.58
C CYS A 332 -2.83 -29.34 -7.50
N THR A 333 -1.77 -30.00 -7.10
CA THR A 333 -1.68 -31.45 -7.09
C THR A 333 -1.45 -31.97 -5.67
N LYS A 334 -1.84 -33.23 -5.43
CA LYS A 334 -1.55 -33.92 -4.16
C LYS A 334 -0.08 -34.32 -4.06
N ASP A 335 0.54 -34.65 -5.19
CA ASP A 335 1.93 -35.09 -5.26
C ASP A 335 2.59 -34.54 -6.55
N PRO A 336 3.30 -33.39 -6.47
CA PRO A 336 3.94 -32.78 -7.61
C PRO A 336 4.95 -33.67 -8.34
N ALA A 337 5.55 -34.63 -7.63
CA ALA A 337 6.56 -35.52 -8.20
C ALA A 337 5.96 -36.62 -9.08
N LYS A 338 4.68 -36.93 -8.91
CA LYS A 338 4.02 -38.06 -9.60
C LYS A 338 3.23 -37.68 -10.84
N GLU A 339 2.85 -36.43 -11.00
CA GLU A 339 1.88 -36.04 -12.03
C GLU A 339 2.48 -35.41 -13.29
N GLY A 340 3.77 -35.52 -13.56
CA GLY A 340 4.41 -35.21 -14.86
C GLY A 340 3.98 -33.88 -15.51
N TYR A 341 3.59 -32.88 -14.76
CA TYR A 341 2.97 -31.67 -15.24
C TYR A 341 3.96 -30.73 -15.90
N ALA A 342 3.70 -30.36 -17.13
CA ALA A 342 4.51 -29.46 -17.98
C ALA A 342 4.19 -27.96 -17.79
N GLY A 343 3.68 -27.52 -16.64
CA GLY A 343 3.28 -26.11 -16.44
C GLY A 343 3.91 -25.48 -15.20
N GLU A 344 4.31 -24.22 -15.33
CA GLU A 344 5.05 -23.48 -14.29
C GLU A 344 4.34 -23.30 -12.93
N LEU A 345 3.02 -23.45 -12.85
CA LEU A 345 2.21 -23.34 -11.61
C LEU A 345 1.80 -24.68 -11.02
N SER A 346 2.12 -25.81 -11.66
CA SER A 346 1.61 -27.14 -11.34
C SER A 346 2.30 -27.82 -10.13
N LEU A 347 3.38 -27.25 -9.62
CA LEU A 347 4.17 -27.84 -8.54
C LEU A 347 3.74 -27.37 -7.14
N ILE A 348 2.57 -26.72 -6.99
CA ILE A 348 2.08 -26.24 -5.70
C ILE A 348 1.15 -27.27 -5.09
N THR A 349 1.45 -27.72 -3.87
CA THR A 349 0.55 -28.61 -3.13
C THR A 349 -0.73 -27.86 -2.72
N ILE A 350 -1.83 -28.59 -2.51
CA ILE A 350 -3.10 -28.02 -2.04
C ILE A 350 -2.90 -27.25 -0.73
N SER A 351 -2.08 -27.76 0.19
CA SER A 351 -1.75 -27.08 1.45
C SER A 351 -0.98 -25.79 1.21
N ASP A 352 0.04 -25.80 0.37
CA ASP A 352 0.83 -24.61 0.06
C ASP A 352 0.00 -23.55 -0.67
N MET A 353 -0.92 -23.97 -1.54
CA MET A 353 -1.85 -23.05 -2.19
C MET A 353 -2.70 -22.30 -1.16
N TYR A 354 -3.21 -22.99 -0.17
CA TYR A 354 -3.98 -22.37 0.90
C TYR A 354 -3.08 -21.56 1.85
N GLU A 355 -2.08 -22.21 2.45
CA GLU A 355 -1.32 -21.67 3.58
C GLU A 355 -0.31 -20.58 3.16
N LYS A 356 0.36 -20.76 2.01
CA LYS A 356 1.40 -19.84 1.55
C LYS A 356 0.87 -18.84 0.53
N VAL A 357 0.07 -19.29 -0.46
CA VAL A 357 -0.39 -18.43 -1.53
C VAL A 357 -1.59 -17.62 -1.09
N TYR A 358 -2.68 -18.25 -0.65
CA TYR A 358 -3.88 -17.52 -0.24
C TYR A 358 -3.68 -16.75 1.06
N CYS A 359 -3.16 -17.38 2.10
CA CYS A 359 -2.94 -16.73 3.40
C CYS A 359 -1.89 -15.61 3.33
N GLY A 360 -1.03 -15.60 2.30
CA GLY A 360 -0.17 -14.46 1.99
C GLY A 360 -0.93 -13.14 1.76
N ARG A 361 -2.27 -13.20 1.54
CA ARG A 361 -3.17 -12.05 1.52
C ARG A 361 -3.21 -11.29 2.87
N GLY A 362 -3.00 -11.98 3.99
CA GLY A 362 -3.02 -11.34 5.31
C GLY A 362 -2.09 -10.13 5.46
N ARG A 363 -1.05 -10.03 4.63
CA ARG A 363 -0.22 -8.81 4.55
C ARG A 363 -0.96 -7.59 4.01
N MET A 364 -2.09 -7.79 3.32
CA MET A 364 -2.91 -6.71 2.80
C MET A 364 -3.46 -5.82 3.93
N GLU A 365 -3.87 -6.42 5.04
CA GLU A 365 -4.36 -5.71 6.23
C GLU A 365 -3.29 -4.74 6.77
N GLN A 366 -2.02 -5.17 6.79
CA GLN A 366 -0.91 -4.30 7.18
C GLN A 366 -0.71 -3.15 6.18
N TRP A 367 -0.77 -3.42 4.87
CA TRP A 367 -0.59 -2.38 3.84
C TRP A 367 -1.74 -1.37 3.85
N VAL A 368 -2.97 -1.84 4.01
CA VAL A 368 -4.16 -0.97 4.18
C VAL A 368 -4.05 -0.16 5.47
N GLY A 369 -3.60 -0.76 6.56
CA GLY A 369 -3.32 -0.07 7.82
C GLY A 369 -2.27 1.03 7.66
N GLU A 370 -1.13 0.75 6.99
CA GLU A 370 -0.12 1.76 6.68
C GLU A 370 -0.67 2.88 5.79
N PHE A 371 -1.46 2.55 4.76
CA PHE A 371 -2.12 3.52 3.89
C PHE A 371 -3.02 4.46 4.70
N LYS A 372 -3.91 3.92 5.53
CA LYS A 372 -4.85 4.69 6.34
C LYS A 372 -4.13 5.55 7.37
N THR A 373 -3.45 4.90 8.31
CA THR A 373 -3.00 5.56 9.54
C THR A 373 -1.60 6.18 9.43
N GLN A 374 -0.75 5.66 8.52
CA GLN A 374 0.61 6.16 8.39
C GLN A 374 0.81 7.08 7.18
N CYS A 375 -0.02 6.95 6.16
CA CYS A 375 0.01 7.83 4.99
C CYS A 375 -1.24 8.70 4.87
N PHE A 376 -2.11 8.67 5.90
CA PHE A 376 -3.29 9.53 6.04
C PHE A 376 -4.31 9.35 4.91
N GLY A 377 -4.39 8.15 4.35
CA GLY A 377 -5.36 7.82 3.32
C GLY A 377 -6.82 7.79 3.81
N ASP A 378 -7.03 7.80 5.13
CA ASP A 378 -8.33 7.94 5.77
C ASP A 378 -8.71 9.41 6.07
N ARG A 379 -7.87 10.38 5.73
CA ARG A 379 -8.13 11.81 5.92
C ARG A 379 -9.00 12.36 4.79
N ALA A 380 -10.31 12.14 4.85
CA ALA A 380 -11.29 12.60 3.87
C ALA A 380 -12.08 13.81 4.43
N SER A 381 -11.41 14.95 4.63
CA SER A 381 -12.00 16.17 5.21
C SER A 381 -12.52 17.17 4.15
N ALA A 382 -12.28 16.94 2.85
CA ALA A 382 -12.82 17.78 1.79
C ALA A 382 -14.33 17.52 1.58
N THR A 383 -15.09 18.55 1.22
CA THR A 383 -16.51 18.41 0.88
C THR A 383 -16.70 17.62 -0.41
N LYS A 384 -15.90 17.93 -1.45
CA LYS A 384 -16.00 17.29 -2.76
C LYS A 384 -15.45 15.87 -2.75
N PHE A 385 -16.16 14.97 -3.41
CA PHE A 385 -15.75 13.57 -3.54
C PHE A 385 -14.42 13.41 -4.26
N HIS A 386 -14.21 14.12 -5.36
CA HIS A 386 -12.97 14.01 -6.15
C HIS A 386 -11.76 14.58 -5.42
N ALA A 387 -11.93 15.60 -4.58
CA ALA A 387 -10.85 16.08 -3.70
C ALA A 387 -10.43 15.01 -2.68
N ASN A 388 -11.38 14.27 -2.12
CA ASN A 388 -11.07 13.14 -1.25
C ASN A 388 -10.40 11.99 -2.02
N CYS A 389 -10.82 11.72 -3.28
CA CYS A 389 -10.14 10.75 -4.15
C CYS A 389 -8.69 11.17 -4.44
N TYR A 390 -8.44 12.46 -4.71
CA TYR A 390 -7.09 13.00 -4.86
C TYR A 390 -6.22 12.72 -3.62
N ARG A 391 -6.74 12.99 -2.42
CA ARG A 391 -6.03 12.73 -1.16
C ARG A 391 -5.69 11.24 -0.97
N MET A 392 -6.60 10.34 -1.35
CA MET A 392 -6.34 8.91 -1.33
C MET A 392 -5.20 8.51 -2.30
N ILE A 393 -5.18 9.07 -3.52
CA ILE A 393 -4.13 8.81 -4.49
C ILE A 393 -2.80 9.38 -3.99
N LEU A 394 -2.81 10.58 -3.42
CA LEU A 394 -1.65 11.20 -2.80
C LEU A 394 -1.07 10.35 -1.66
N ALA A 395 -1.94 9.80 -0.79
CA ALA A 395 -1.56 8.87 0.27
C ALA A 395 -0.93 7.58 -0.28
N ALA A 396 -1.43 7.06 -1.40
CA ALA A 396 -0.84 5.91 -2.09
C ALA A 396 0.56 6.23 -2.64
N TYR A 397 0.77 7.41 -3.23
CA TYR A 397 2.10 7.89 -3.62
C TYR A 397 3.04 8.03 -2.43
N CYS A 398 2.56 8.58 -1.32
CA CYS A 398 3.32 8.68 -0.07
C CYS A 398 3.73 7.29 0.44
N GLN A 399 2.81 6.33 0.47
CA GLN A 399 3.09 4.95 0.87
C GLN A 399 4.15 4.31 -0.04
N MET A 400 4.03 4.50 -1.37
CA MET A 400 5.01 3.98 -2.33
C MET A 400 6.40 4.57 -2.08
N LEU A 401 6.52 5.89 -1.96
CA LEU A 401 7.76 6.60 -1.70
C LEU A 401 8.42 6.13 -0.39
N LEU A 402 7.65 6.12 0.70
CA LEU A 402 8.16 5.69 2.01
C LEU A 402 8.58 4.22 2.02
N LYS A 403 7.87 3.36 1.29
CA LYS A 403 8.24 1.94 1.17
C LYS A 403 9.53 1.76 0.38
N ILE A 404 9.73 2.50 -0.70
CA ILE A 404 10.98 2.50 -1.47
C ILE A 404 12.12 3.01 -0.59
N ALA A 405 11.96 4.15 0.05
CA ALA A 405 12.98 4.76 0.90
C ALA A 405 13.40 3.82 2.06
N ARG A 406 12.43 3.22 2.76
CA ARG A 406 12.68 2.23 3.82
C ARG A 406 13.46 1.01 3.29
N ARG A 407 13.11 0.55 2.08
CA ARG A 407 13.82 -0.58 1.46
C ARG A 407 15.27 -0.23 1.15
N LEU A 408 15.50 0.93 0.55
CA LEU A 408 16.85 1.40 0.22
C LEU A 408 17.69 1.62 1.48
N GLN A 409 17.14 2.29 2.48
CA GLN A 409 17.76 2.48 3.79
C GLN A 409 18.11 1.14 4.44
N TYR A 410 17.18 0.18 4.48
CA TYR A 410 17.41 -1.15 5.04
C TYR A 410 18.56 -1.88 4.37
N PHE A 411 18.66 -1.85 3.04
CA PHE A 411 19.77 -2.48 2.33
C PHE A 411 21.08 -1.75 2.57
N GLY A 412 21.07 -0.43 2.73
CA GLY A 412 22.24 0.35 3.12
C GLY A 412 22.78 -0.07 4.49
N VAL A 413 21.91 -0.11 5.50
CA VAL A 413 22.28 -0.54 6.86
C VAL A 413 22.69 -2.02 6.92
N ARG A 414 22.00 -2.90 6.18
CA ARG A 414 22.27 -4.34 6.21
C ARG A 414 23.66 -4.72 5.70
N LYS A 415 24.28 -3.89 4.87
CA LYS A 415 25.67 -4.06 4.46
C LYS A 415 26.64 -4.03 5.67
N ALA A 416 26.35 -3.16 6.62
CA ALA A 416 27.15 -3.03 7.85
C ALA A 416 26.63 -3.94 8.99
N ASN A 417 25.32 -4.15 9.08
CA ASN A 417 24.68 -4.94 10.14
C ASN A 417 23.72 -5.98 9.56
N ARG A 418 24.15 -7.24 9.45
CA ARG A 418 23.34 -8.34 8.90
C ARG A 418 22.07 -8.68 9.71
N LYS A 419 22.00 -8.28 10.99
CA LYS A 419 20.84 -8.47 11.87
C LYS A 419 19.81 -7.35 11.78
N ALA A 420 20.08 -6.29 11.01
CA ALA A 420 19.15 -5.19 10.85
C ALA A 420 17.78 -5.67 10.32
N THR A 421 16.71 -5.12 10.85
CA THR A 421 15.32 -5.34 10.42
C THR A 421 14.77 -4.10 9.75
N GLN A 422 13.82 -4.31 8.82
CA GLN A 422 13.18 -3.18 8.17
C GLN A 422 12.26 -2.43 9.16
N LYS A 423 12.47 -1.11 9.27
CA LYS A 423 11.65 -0.25 10.14
C LYS A 423 10.19 -0.17 9.66
N THR A 424 9.26 -0.02 10.60
CA THR A 424 7.88 0.40 10.28
C THR A 424 7.89 1.84 9.75
N VAL A 425 6.81 2.29 9.10
CA VAL A 425 6.69 3.70 8.64
C VAL A 425 6.83 4.65 9.82
N ARG A 426 6.17 4.36 10.94
CA ARG A 426 6.22 5.19 12.16
C ARG A 426 7.66 5.33 12.69
N THR A 427 8.36 4.20 12.83
CA THR A 427 9.74 4.18 13.30
C THR A 427 10.67 4.88 12.31
N PHE A 428 10.47 4.65 11.01
CA PHE A 428 11.28 5.29 9.97
C PHE A 428 11.12 6.81 9.96
N ARG A 429 9.91 7.33 10.13
CA ARG A 429 9.71 8.79 10.25
C ARG A 429 10.42 9.35 11.45
N ARG A 430 10.22 8.76 12.64
CA ARG A 430 10.84 9.23 13.88
C ARG A 430 12.37 9.24 13.80
N ASP A 431 12.96 8.15 13.32
CA ASP A 431 14.40 7.93 13.39
C ASP A 431 15.16 8.50 12.20
N VAL A 432 14.48 8.76 11.08
CA VAL A 432 15.15 9.09 9.81
C VAL A 432 14.61 10.38 9.18
N ILE A 433 13.29 10.60 9.12
CA ILE A 433 12.74 11.78 8.45
C ILE A 433 12.66 12.97 9.39
N CYS A 434 12.01 12.80 10.55
CA CYS A 434 11.79 13.86 11.53
C CYS A 434 13.02 13.97 12.46
N VAL A 435 14.15 14.34 11.87
CA VAL A 435 15.41 14.53 12.57
C VAL A 435 15.72 16.02 12.61
N THR A 436 15.99 16.52 13.79
CA THR A 436 16.39 17.93 14.01
C THR A 436 17.82 18.14 13.56
N ALA A 437 18.08 19.24 12.84
CA ALA A 437 19.42 19.67 12.45
C ALA A 437 19.52 21.19 12.47
N ALA A 438 20.70 21.71 12.80
CA ALA A 438 21.03 23.10 12.51
C ALA A 438 21.27 23.25 11.01
N VAL A 439 20.77 24.35 10.42
CA VAL A 439 20.85 24.60 8.99
C VAL A 439 21.68 25.83 8.74
N ARG A 440 22.66 25.70 7.84
CA ARG A 440 23.43 26.82 7.31
C ARG A 440 23.23 26.87 5.80
N GLU A 441 22.56 27.89 5.35
CA GLU A 441 22.35 28.14 3.93
C GLU A 441 23.54 28.90 3.33
N MET A 442 24.04 28.41 2.22
CA MET A 442 25.07 29.02 1.40
C MET A 442 24.57 29.07 -0.05
N ARG A 443 25.12 29.98 -0.86
CA ARG A 443 24.66 30.23 -2.25
C ARG A 443 24.43 28.93 -3.07
N LYS A 444 25.22 27.90 -2.88
CA LYS A 444 25.15 26.62 -3.64
C LYS A 444 25.08 25.39 -2.76
N LYS A 445 24.96 25.53 -1.44
CA LYS A 445 25.00 24.40 -0.51
C LYS A 445 24.07 24.65 0.66
N LEU A 446 23.35 23.62 1.04
CA LEU A 446 22.65 23.54 2.31
C LEU A 446 23.47 22.61 3.22
N HIS A 447 24.00 23.15 4.32
CA HIS A 447 24.77 22.37 5.28
C HIS A 447 23.90 22.06 6.49
N LEU A 448 23.83 20.77 6.84
CA LEU A 448 23.09 20.26 7.99
C LEU A 448 24.06 19.79 9.06
N THR A 449 23.93 20.32 10.26
CA THR A 449 24.65 19.84 11.44
C THR A 449 23.71 19.07 12.34
N LEU A 450 23.94 17.77 12.47
CA LEU A 450 23.14 16.84 13.24
C LEU A 450 23.55 16.86 14.71
N PRO A 451 22.63 16.57 15.67
CA PRO A 451 22.96 16.36 17.06
C PRO A 451 23.99 15.23 17.24
N GLU A 452 24.85 15.35 18.24
CA GLU A 452 25.85 14.33 18.56
C GLU A 452 25.18 12.98 18.88
N HIS A 453 24.10 12.98 19.63
CA HIS A 453 23.33 11.80 20.04
C HIS A 453 22.13 11.54 19.14
N LEU A 454 22.35 11.32 17.84
CA LEU A 454 21.28 10.89 16.96
C LEU A 454 20.96 9.41 17.20
N HIS A 455 19.68 9.10 17.52
CA HIS A 455 19.21 7.77 17.91
C HIS A 455 19.58 6.65 16.93
N ASP A 456 19.55 6.90 15.62
CA ASP A 456 19.96 5.92 14.60
C ASP A 456 20.75 6.62 13.48
N ARG A 457 21.96 7.07 13.82
CA ARG A 457 22.89 7.74 12.90
C ARG A 457 23.14 6.89 11.65
N GLN A 458 23.35 5.57 11.81
CA GLN A 458 23.59 4.67 10.70
C GLN A 458 22.43 4.64 9.71
N ALA A 459 21.19 4.62 10.21
CA ALA A 459 20.00 4.63 9.35
C ALA A 459 19.86 5.94 8.58
N PHE A 460 20.16 7.06 9.22
CA PHE A 460 20.14 8.38 8.61
C PHE A 460 21.21 8.51 7.53
N GLU A 461 22.47 8.20 7.84
CA GLU A 461 23.60 8.27 6.92
C GLU A 461 23.43 7.32 5.72
N ALA A 462 22.88 6.11 5.96
CA ALA A 462 22.60 5.16 4.90
C ALA A 462 21.60 5.73 3.86
N LEU A 463 20.66 6.59 4.28
CA LEU A 463 19.72 7.22 3.37
C LEU A 463 20.36 8.33 2.53
N PHE A 464 21.28 9.11 3.11
CA PHE A 464 22.03 10.16 2.41
C PHE A 464 23.07 9.59 1.42
N SER A 465 23.59 8.40 1.68
CA SER A 465 24.60 7.74 0.83
C SER A 465 24.00 6.99 -0.37
N ILE A 466 22.67 6.99 -0.53
CA ILE A 466 22.01 6.29 -1.63
C ILE A 466 22.35 6.99 -2.95
N ARG A 467 23.00 6.25 -3.85
CA ARG A 467 23.22 6.63 -5.25
C ARG A 467 22.22 5.83 -6.09
N ILE A 468 21.33 6.53 -6.81
CA ILE A 468 20.30 5.95 -7.68
C ILE A 468 20.60 6.31 -9.12
#